data_99701a10bbf89c332ed9e5afd38a760d
#
_entry.id   99701a10bbf89c332ed9e5afd38a760d
#
_cell.length_a   1.000
_cell.length_b   1.000
_cell.length_c   1.000
_cell.angle_alpha   90.00
_cell.angle_beta   90.00
_cell.angle_gamma   90.00
#
_symmetry.space_group_name_H-M   'P 1'
#
loop_
_entity.id
_entity.type
_entity.pdbx_description
1 polymer ?
#
loop_
_entity_poly.entity_id
_entity_poly.type
_entity_poly.pdbx_seq_one_letter_code
_entity_poly.pdbx_strand_id
1 'polypeptide(L)'
;VASPAVREMSEAICAALRAPSRDTLVSPQVHQGAVTELSVPRVRNRARPGALPDGAFWTATPLDDGTSDTWGASGENLRSATDPARYTVHFDPDVARIVRIDTADDWAELIAAHPLDYRGAHVPDWPSIAERWDAVHLSALGLLCAHPRLSEVPYDRYEAGGYRHSQSGPWPGVGDWSTVSTAWLRIPERFEIRPTAPVRR
;
A
#
# COMPACT_ATOMS: atom_id res chain seq x y z
N VAL A 1 -3.91 24.01 11.35
CA VAL A 1 -5.19 23.93 10.62
C VAL A 1 -4.93 24.34 9.17
N ALA A 2 -5.24 23.46 8.22
CA ALA A 2 -5.05 23.77 6.80
C ALA A 2 -5.88 24.99 6.40
N SER A 3 -5.33 25.87 5.53
CA SER A 3 -6.07 27.00 5.02
C SER A 3 -7.28 26.53 4.17
N PRO A 4 -8.35 27.32 4.02
CA PRO A 4 -9.50 26.97 3.20
C PRO A 4 -9.11 26.54 1.77
N ALA A 5 -8.15 27.23 1.15
CA ALA A 5 -7.66 26.90 -0.18
C ALA A 5 -6.97 25.52 -0.27
N VAL A 6 -6.24 25.13 0.78
CA VAL A 6 -5.61 23.79 0.85
C VAL A 6 -6.67 22.72 1.01
N ARG A 7 -7.71 22.97 1.79
CA ARG A 7 -8.83 22.03 1.97
C ARG A 7 -9.58 21.84 0.65
N GLU A 8 -9.95 22.93 -0.03
CA GLU A 8 -10.64 22.91 -1.31
C GLU A 8 -9.82 22.14 -2.38
N MET A 9 -8.52 22.39 -2.44
CA MET A 9 -7.62 21.67 -3.34
C MET A 9 -7.57 20.18 -3.02
N SER A 10 -7.46 19.80 -1.74
CA SER A 10 -7.47 18.41 -1.30
C SER A 10 -8.77 17.72 -1.68
N GLU A 11 -9.92 18.36 -1.48
CA GLU A 11 -11.23 17.83 -1.85
C GLU A 11 -11.34 17.63 -3.37
N ALA A 12 -10.85 18.57 -4.16
CA ALA A 12 -10.84 18.47 -5.62
C ALA A 12 -9.94 17.32 -6.12
N ILE A 13 -8.76 17.15 -5.52
CA ILE A 13 -7.86 16.03 -5.82
C ILE A 13 -8.52 14.70 -5.44
N CYS A 14 -9.09 14.59 -4.24
CA CYS A 14 -9.79 13.39 -3.80
C CYS A 14 -10.98 13.05 -4.71
N ALA A 15 -11.74 14.05 -5.14
CA ALA A 15 -12.84 13.85 -6.09
C ALA A 15 -12.35 13.34 -7.45
N ALA A 16 -11.25 13.88 -7.96
CA ALA A 16 -10.64 13.42 -9.21
C ALA A 16 -10.11 11.98 -9.12
N LEU A 17 -9.56 11.59 -7.97
CA LEU A 17 -9.04 10.23 -7.74
C LEU A 17 -10.15 9.19 -7.53
N ARG A 18 -11.36 9.60 -7.14
CA ARG A 18 -12.53 8.71 -7.05
C ARG A 18 -13.14 8.38 -8.40
N ALA A 19 -12.73 9.04 -9.48
CA ALA A 19 -13.23 8.71 -10.81
C ALA A 19 -12.85 7.27 -11.19
N PRO A 20 -13.76 6.47 -11.77
CA PRO A 20 -13.49 5.07 -12.13
C PRO A 20 -12.26 4.87 -13.02
N SER A 21 -11.94 5.86 -13.85
CA SER A 21 -10.75 5.87 -14.71
C SER A 21 -9.42 5.97 -13.95
N ARG A 22 -9.46 6.18 -12.65
CA ARG A 22 -8.29 6.33 -11.79
C ARG A 22 -8.11 5.15 -10.81
N ASP A 23 -8.81 4.04 -11.07
CA ASP A 23 -8.59 2.84 -10.27
C ASP A 23 -7.14 2.36 -10.43
N THR A 24 -6.45 2.25 -9.30
CA THR A 24 -5.06 1.79 -9.23
C THR A 24 -4.93 0.30 -8.97
N LEU A 25 -6.03 -0.37 -8.63
CA LEU A 25 -6.08 -1.83 -8.54
C LEU A 25 -6.39 -2.44 -9.90
N VAL A 26 -5.39 -2.55 -10.73
CA VAL A 26 -5.50 -3.07 -12.09
C VAL A 26 -4.71 -4.37 -12.24
N SER A 27 -5.09 -5.21 -13.20
CA SER A 27 -4.32 -6.38 -13.64
C SER A 27 -3.97 -6.20 -15.13
N PRO A 28 -2.71 -6.35 -15.54
CA PRO A 28 -1.57 -6.71 -14.70
C PRO A 28 -1.01 -5.57 -13.85
N GLN A 29 -0.33 -5.94 -12.77
CA GLN A 29 0.56 -5.06 -12.00
C GLN A 29 2.02 -5.35 -12.34
N VAL A 30 2.94 -4.61 -11.74
CA VAL A 30 4.39 -4.73 -11.99
C VAL A 30 5.11 -5.11 -10.72
N HIS A 31 6.00 -6.10 -10.80
CA HIS A 31 6.99 -6.41 -9.78
C HIS A 31 8.38 -6.03 -10.27
N GLN A 32 9.18 -5.41 -9.41
CA GLN A 32 10.59 -5.10 -9.65
C GLN A 32 11.45 -5.89 -8.65
N GLY A 33 12.43 -6.62 -9.16
CA GLY A 33 13.32 -7.44 -8.35
C GLY A 33 13.59 -8.80 -9.00
N ALA A 34 14.46 -9.61 -8.38
CA ALA A 34 14.70 -10.97 -8.85
C ALA A 34 13.61 -11.90 -8.31
N VAL A 35 12.81 -12.48 -9.20
CA VAL A 35 11.91 -13.58 -8.88
C VAL A 35 12.56 -14.85 -9.42
N THR A 36 13.23 -15.59 -8.54
CA THR A 36 13.85 -16.88 -8.91
C THR A 36 12.85 -18.04 -8.83
N GLU A 37 11.94 -17.96 -7.86
CA GLU A 37 10.82 -18.88 -7.69
C GLU A 37 9.65 -18.09 -7.10
N LEU A 38 8.42 -18.43 -7.50
CA LEU A 38 7.23 -17.89 -6.85
C LEU A 38 7.10 -18.56 -5.48
N SER A 39 7.75 -18.00 -4.49
CA SER A 39 7.60 -18.47 -3.11
C SER A 39 6.27 -17.98 -2.55
N VAL A 40 5.57 -18.87 -1.84
CA VAL A 40 4.38 -18.47 -1.07
C VAL A 40 4.82 -17.44 -0.03
N PRO A 41 4.21 -16.24 0.01
CA PRO A 41 4.53 -15.23 0.99
C PRO A 41 4.44 -15.80 2.41
N ARG A 42 5.45 -15.51 3.23
CA ARG A 42 5.47 -15.87 4.66
C ARG A 42 5.34 -14.61 5.47
N VAL A 43 4.11 -14.14 5.54
CA VAL A 43 3.79 -12.87 6.17
C VAL A 43 3.99 -12.92 7.67
N ARG A 44 4.67 -11.91 8.21
CA ARG A 44 4.96 -11.74 9.63
C ARG A 44 4.78 -10.28 10.02
N ASN A 45 4.56 -10.08 11.31
CA ASN A 45 4.70 -8.76 11.90
C ASN A 45 6.19 -8.42 12.04
N ARG A 46 6.58 -7.19 11.73
CA ARG A 46 7.94 -6.69 11.98
C ARG A 46 8.21 -6.62 13.49
N ALA A 47 9.46 -6.67 13.88
CA ALA A 47 9.87 -6.47 15.28
C ALA A 47 9.44 -5.10 15.82
N ARG A 48 9.34 -4.11 14.95
CA ARG A 48 8.65 -2.83 15.19
C ARG A 48 7.46 -2.79 14.23
N PRO A 49 6.27 -3.22 14.68
CA PRO A 49 5.08 -3.24 13.85
C PRO A 49 4.76 -1.86 13.30
N GLY A 50 4.32 -1.83 12.07
CA GLY A 50 3.95 -0.64 11.32
C GLY A 50 2.99 -0.97 10.19
N ALA A 51 2.81 -0.05 9.26
CA ALA A 51 1.90 -0.23 8.15
C ALA A 51 2.35 -1.27 7.11
N LEU A 52 3.60 -1.75 7.14
CA LEU A 52 4.12 -2.67 6.14
C LEU A 52 4.24 -4.09 6.67
N PRO A 53 3.67 -5.11 5.98
CA PRO A 53 3.91 -6.52 6.26
C PRO A 53 5.37 -6.91 5.94
N ASP A 54 5.96 -7.75 6.78
CA ASP A 54 7.21 -8.44 6.46
C ASP A 54 6.90 -9.74 5.71
N GLY A 55 7.67 -10.04 4.66
CA GLY A 55 7.53 -11.26 3.87
C GLY A 55 6.37 -11.28 2.87
N ALA A 56 5.72 -10.16 2.60
CA ALA A 56 4.74 -10.03 1.52
C ALA A 56 5.46 -9.95 0.15
N PHE A 57 4.76 -10.38 -0.90
CA PHE A 57 5.16 -10.12 -2.28
C PHE A 57 4.54 -8.80 -2.72
N TRP A 58 5.35 -7.90 -3.27
CA TRP A 58 4.92 -6.55 -3.58
C TRP A 58 4.78 -6.30 -5.07
N THR A 59 3.74 -5.54 -5.44
CA THR A 59 3.54 -5.07 -6.81
C THR A 59 3.15 -3.60 -6.85
N ALA A 60 3.56 -2.93 -7.92
CA ALA A 60 3.24 -1.54 -8.23
C ALA A 60 2.15 -1.47 -9.31
N THR A 61 1.41 -0.37 -9.32
CA THR A 61 0.45 -0.07 -10.39
C THR A 61 1.19 0.45 -11.61
N PRO A 62 0.99 -0.11 -12.82
CA PRO A 62 1.54 0.46 -14.04
C PRO A 62 0.93 1.84 -14.31
N LEU A 63 1.69 2.74 -14.90
CA LEU A 63 1.22 4.04 -15.35
C LEU A 63 0.80 3.99 -16.82
N ASP A 64 -0.01 4.97 -17.25
CA ASP A 64 -0.60 5.03 -18.60
C ASP A 64 0.43 5.06 -19.73
N ASP A 65 1.67 5.45 -19.45
CA ASP A 65 2.77 5.46 -20.42
C ASP A 65 3.28 4.04 -20.79
N GLY A 66 2.83 3.00 -20.07
CA GLY A 66 3.20 1.60 -20.26
C GLY A 66 4.67 1.27 -19.93
N THR A 67 5.48 2.27 -19.58
CA THR A 67 6.92 2.14 -19.30
C THR A 67 7.26 2.34 -17.84
N SER A 68 6.44 3.12 -17.15
CA SER A 68 6.61 3.48 -15.74
C SER A 68 5.60 2.76 -14.84
N ASP A 69 5.85 2.83 -13.55
CA ASP A 69 4.95 2.34 -12.50
C ASP A 69 5.03 3.27 -11.28
N THR A 70 4.16 3.03 -10.31
CA THR A 70 4.05 3.90 -9.14
C THR A 70 5.31 3.90 -8.27
N TRP A 71 6.12 2.85 -8.25
CA TRP A 71 7.42 2.87 -7.56
C TRP A 71 8.42 3.75 -8.28
N GLY A 72 8.48 3.65 -9.62
CA GLY A 72 9.34 4.50 -10.43
C GLY A 72 8.99 5.98 -10.27
N ALA A 73 7.71 6.30 -10.26
CA ALA A 73 7.22 7.67 -10.10
C ALA A 73 7.50 8.25 -8.70
N SER A 74 7.46 7.42 -7.65
CA SER A 74 7.76 7.87 -6.28
C SER A 74 9.24 8.04 -5.98
N GLY A 75 10.11 7.64 -6.89
CA GLY A 75 11.56 7.61 -6.67
C GLY A 75 12.04 6.50 -5.73
N GLU A 76 11.16 5.61 -5.35
CA GLU A 76 11.45 4.43 -4.52
C GLU A 76 12.00 3.25 -5.33
N ASN A 77 12.45 3.49 -6.55
CA ASN A 77 13.19 2.47 -7.28
C ASN A 77 14.24 1.87 -6.37
N LEU A 78 14.18 0.56 -6.21
CA LEU A 78 15.19 -0.20 -5.49
C LEU A 78 16.57 0.15 -6.06
N ARG A 79 17.24 1.12 -5.44
CA ARG A 79 18.49 1.76 -5.87
C ARG A 79 19.69 0.82 -5.93
N SER A 80 19.45 -0.48 -5.82
CA SER A 80 20.50 -1.49 -5.70
C SER A 80 20.89 -2.17 -7.00
N ALA A 81 20.14 -2.01 -8.08
CA ALA A 81 20.51 -2.63 -9.34
C ALA A 81 20.41 -1.62 -10.47
N THR A 82 21.41 -1.59 -11.32
CA THR A 82 21.48 -0.74 -12.52
C THR A 82 20.37 -1.03 -13.53
N ASP A 83 19.64 -2.14 -13.37
CA ASP A 83 18.42 -2.50 -14.13
C ASP A 83 17.73 -3.67 -13.43
N PRO A 84 16.83 -3.43 -12.45
CA PRO A 84 16.14 -4.52 -11.76
C PRO A 84 15.27 -5.28 -12.76
N ALA A 85 15.32 -6.61 -12.71
CA ALA A 85 14.44 -7.45 -13.49
C ALA A 85 12.98 -7.03 -13.22
N ARG A 86 12.20 -6.88 -14.29
CA ARG A 86 10.82 -6.41 -14.24
C ARG A 86 9.87 -7.51 -14.71
N TYR A 87 8.77 -7.66 -14.00
CA TYR A 87 7.77 -8.69 -14.27
C TYR A 87 6.39 -8.07 -14.30
N THR A 88 5.53 -8.57 -15.18
CA THR A 88 4.09 -8.33 -15.11
C THR A 88 3.45 -9.40 -14.26
N VAL A 89 2.53 -9.00 -13.40
CA VAL A 89 1.81 -9.85 -12.46
C VAL A 89 0.34 -9.81 -12.82
N HIS A 90 -0.17 -10.89 -13.35
CA HIS A 90 -1.56 -11.06 -13.73
C HIS A 90 -2.31 -11.77 -12.62
N PHE A 91 -3.48 -11.27 -12.29
CA PHE A 91 -4.40 -11.88 -11.34
C PHE A 91 -5.84 -11.59 -11.76
N ASP A 92 -6.76 -12.37 -11.23
CA ASP A 92 -8.18 -12.17 -11.45
C ASP A 92 -8.76 -11.36 -10.26
N PRO A 93 -9.15 -10.09 -10.46
CA PRO A 93 -9.63 -9.25 -9.37
C PRO A 93 -10.98 -9.73 -8.80
N ASP A 94 -11.76 -10.53 -9.55
CA ASP A 94 -13.02 -11.08 -9.07
C ASP A 94 -12.83 -12.34 -8.20
N VAL A 95 -11.65 -12.95 -8.27
CA VAL A 95 -11.28 -14.16 -7.50
C VAL A 95 -10.41 -13.82 -6.30
N ALA A 96 -9.48 -12.90 -6.46
CA ALA A 96 -8.57 -12.49 -5.41
C ALA A 96 -9.32 -11.67 -4.34
N ARG A 97 -9.16 -12.07 -3.07
CA ARG A 97 -9.73 -11.35 -1.94
C ARG A 97 -8.81 -10.21 -1.55
N ILE A 98 -9.10 -9.01 -2.02
CA ILE A 98 -8.24 -7.84 -1.85
C ILE A 98 -8.95 -6.79 -1.00
N VAL A 99 -8.31 -6.39 0.11
CA VAL A 99 -8.73 -5.19 0.86
C VAL A 99 -8.16 -3.97 0.15
N ARG A 100 -9.01 -3.00 -0.13
CA ARG A 100 -8.60 -1.69 -0.64
C ARG A 100 -8.57 -0.70 0.50
N ILE A 101 -7.53 0.10 0.51
CA ILE A 101 -7.37 1.24 1.43
C ILE A 101 -7.48 2.50 0.58
N ASP A 102 -8.68 3.08 0.55
CA ASP A 102 -9.01 4.32 -0.16
C ASP A 102 -9.12 5.50 0.82
N THR A 103 -9.37 5.22 2.11
CA THR A 103 -9.58 6.23 3.16
C THR A 103 -8.87 5.85 4.46
N ALA A 104 -8.81 6.80 5.38
CA ALA A 104 -8.34 6.53 6.74
C ALA A 104 -9.27 5.57 7.50
N ASP A 105 -10.56 5.59 7.19
CA ASP A 105 -11.54 4.70 7.81
C ASP A 105 -11.33 3.25 7.36
N ASP A 106 -11.05 2.99 6.07
CA ASP A 106 -10.73 1.64 5.58
C ASP A 106 -9.51 1.06 6.32
N TRP A 107 -8.49 1.89 6.55
CA TRP A 107 -7.31 1.50 7.31
C TRP A 107 -7.63 1.21 8.78
N ALA A 108 -8.45 2.06 9.40
CA ALA A 108 -8.86 1.88 10.78
C ALA A 108 -9.74 0.63 10.95
N GLU A 109 -10.64 0.36 10.01
CA GLU A 109 -11.48 -0.83 9.99
C GLU A 109 -10.65 -2.11 9.82
N LEU A 110 -9.65 -2.10 8.95
CA LEU A 110 -8.73 -3.23 8.80
C LEU A 110 -7.99 -3.54 10.11
N ILE A 111 -7.49 -2.52 10.80
CA ILE A 111 -6.81 -2.69 12.09
C ILE A 111 -7.82 -3.15 13.16
N ALA A 112 -9.01 -2.58 13.19
CA ALA A 112 -10.03 -2.96 14.18
C ALA A 112 -10.48 -4.41 14.03
N ALA A 113 -10.51 -4.93 12.79
CA ALA A 113 -10.84 -6.33 12.50
C ALA A 113 -9.68 -7.29 12.81
N HIS A 114 -8.43 -6.82 12.77
CA HIS A 114 -7.22 -7.61 12.95
C HIS A 114 -6.19 -6.86 13.82
N PRO A 115 -6.51 -6.61 15.10
CA PRO A 115 -5.65 -5.79 15.96
C PRO A 115 -4.46 -6.60 16.52
N LEU A 116 -3.28 -6.00 16.50
CA LEU A 116 -2.13 -6.38 17.29
C LEU A 116 -1.84 -5.28 18.32
N ASP A 117 -1.84 -5.63 19.59
CA ASP A 117 -1.46 -4.68 20.64
C ASP A 117 0.05 -4.42 20.61
N TYR A 118 0.41 -3.16 20.41
CA TYR A 118 1.80 -2.75 20.44
C TYR A 118 1.94 -1.41 21.17
N ARG A 119 2.57 -1.44 22.35
CA ARG A 119 2.86 -0.25 23.20
C ARG A 119 1.62 0.61 23.49
N GLY A 120 0.48 -0.02 23.70
CA GLY A 120 -0.77 0.66 24.03
C GLY A 120 -1.52 1.25 22.82
N ALA A 121 -1.12 0.89 21.61
CA ALA A 121 -1.86 1.17 20.37
C ALA A 121 -2.18 -0.12 19.62
N HIS A 122 -3.22 -0.09 18.79
CA HIS A 122 -3.50 -1.15 17.85
C HIS A 122 -2.79 -0.89 16.53
N VAL A 123 -2.11 -1.91 16.02
CA VAL A 123 -1.48 -1.94 14.70
C VAL A 123 -1.99 -3.17 13.94
N PRO A 124 -1.82 -3.26 12.60
CA PRO A 124 -2.29 -4.42 11.86
C PRO A 124 -1.55 -5.70 12.27
N ASP A 125 -2.31 -6.76 12.58
CA ASP A 125 -1.79 -8.13 12.72
C ASP A 125 -1.75 -8.80 11.35
N TRP A 126 -0.63 -8.67 10.67
CA TRP A 126 -0.46 -9.13 9.30
C TRP A 126 -0.67 -10.63 9.10
N PRO A 127 -0.21 -11.55 9.99
CA PRO A 127 -0.58 -12.95 9.92
C PRO A 127 -2.10 -13.19 9.96
N SER A 128 -2.82 -12.52 10.86
CA SER A 128 -4.28 -12.62 10.96
C SER A 128 -4.98 -12.06 9.71
N ILE A 129 -4.48 -10.97 9.14
CA ILE A 129 -4.99 -10.42 7.88
C ILE A 129 -4.78 -11.44 6.75
N ALA A 130 -3.62 -12.09 6.69
CA ALA A 130 -3.29 -13.08 5.66
C ALA A 130 -4.15 -14.36 5.72
N GLU A 131 -4.77 -14.69 6.84
CA GLU A 131 -5.71 -15.81 6.93
C GLU A 131 -6.99 -15.53 6.13
N ARG A 132 -7.40 -14.27 6.04
CA ARG A 132 -8.67 -13.87 5.44
C ARG A 132 -8.52 -13.27 4.05
N TRP A 133 -7.43 -12.55 3.79
CA TRP A 133 -7.20 -11.77 2.59
C TRP A 133 -5.98 -12.23 1.82
N ASP A 134 -6.04 -12.18 0.50
CA ASP A 134 -4.93 -12.52 -0.36
C ASP A 134 -3.99 -11.33 -0.57
N ALA A 135 -4.53 -10.10 -0.53
CA ALA A 135 -3.74 -8.89 -0.62
C ALA A 135 -4.39 -7.69 0.09
N VAL A 136 -3.57 -6.67 0.36
CA VAL A 136 -4.00 -5.33 0.72
C VAL A 136 -3.44 -4.35 -0.32
N HIS A 137 -4.31 -3.53 -0.90
CA HIS A 137 -3.96 -2.53 -1.90
C HIS A 137 -4.12 -1.13 -1.32
N LEU A 138 -3.05 -0.35 -1.29
CA LEU A 138 -3.10 1.08 -1.02
C LEU A 138 -3.28 1.83 -2.33
N SER A 139 -4.46 2.43 -2.51
CA SER A 139 -4.78 3.21 -3.69
C SER A 139 -4.13 4.61 -3.66
N ALA A 140 -4.19 5.33 -4.78
CA ALA A 140 -3.76 6.73 -4.83
C ALA A 140 -4.59 7.62 -3.90
N LEU A 141 -5.90 7.35 -3.79
CA LEU A 141 -6.78 8.04 -2.87
C LEU A 141 -6.39 7.74 -1.41
N GLY A 142 -6.17 6.45 -1.09
CA GLY A 142 -5.75 6.02 0.23
C GLY A 142 -4.38 6.58 0.65
N LEU A 143 -3.44 6.66 -0.29
CA LEU A 143 -2.13 7.29 -0.04
C LEU A 143 -2.28 8.74 0.40
N LEU A 144 -3.23 9.49 -0.18
CA LEU A 144 -3.52 10.86 0.21
C LEU A 144 -4.36 10.97 1.48
N CYS A 145 -5.44 10.18 1.59
CA CYS A 145 -6.45 10.34 2.64
C CYS A 145 -6.10 9.56 3.92
N ALA A 146 -5.41 8.43 3.81
CA ALA A 146 -4.98 7.64 4.97
C ALA A 146 -3.57 7.98 5.45
N HIS A 147 -2.85 8.89 4.78
CA HIS A 147 -1.52 9.30 5.23
C HIS A 147 -1.61 10.18 6.47
N PRO A 148 -0.82 9.94 7.54
CA PRO A 148 -0.91 10.65 8.81
C PRO A 148 -0.77 12.17 8.71
N ARG A 149 -0.03 12.66 7.71
CA ARG A 149 0.17 14.11 7.50
C ARG A 149 -1.03 14.81 6.86
N LEU A 150 -1.96 14.05 6.26
CA LEU A 150 -3.11 14.58 5.54
C LEU A 150 -4.42 14.24 6.25
N SER A 151 -4.44 13.17 7.08
CA SER A 151 -5.56 12.91 7.97
C SER A 151 -5.63 14.03 9.02
N GLU A 152 -6.83 14.40 9.48
CA GLU A 152 -7.06 15.46 10.47
C GLU A 152 -6.53 15.11 11.88
N VAL A 153 -5.42 14.39 11.98
CA VAL A 153 -4.73 14.22 13.25
C VAL A 153 -4.17 15.59 13.64
N PRO A 154 -4.58 16.16 14.77
CA PRO A 154 -4.10 17.48 15.20
C PRO A 154 -2.57 17.51 15.17
N TYR A 155 -2.01 18.53 14.52
CA TYR A 155 -0.56 18.67 14.30
C TYR A 155 0.25 18.73 15.61
N ASP A 156 -0.39 19.14 16.71
CA ASP A 156 0.15 19.16 18.06
C ASP A 156 0.51 17.77 18.63
N ARG A 157 0.05 16.69 17.98
CA ARG A 157 0.43 15.31 18.33
C ARG A 157 1.67 14.80 17.59
N TYR A 158 2.17 15.55 16.60
CA TYR A 158 3.44 15.30 15.95
C TYR A 158 4.55 16.08 16.66
N GLU A 159 5.16 15.51 17.66
CA GLU A 159 6.43 16.06 18.16
C GLU A 159 7.58 15.66 17.23
N ALA A 160 8.52 16.59 17.06
CA ALA A 160 9.72 16.36 16.25
C ALA A 160 10.44 15.07 16.70
N GLY A 161 10.41 14.05 15.84
CA GLY A 161 11.15 12.81 16.05
C GLY A 161 10.32 11.60 16.47
N GLY A 162 9.00 11.68 16.61
CA GLY A 162 8.21 10.48 16.92
C GLY A 162 6.73 10.73 17.12
N TYR A 163 5.97 9.75 16.67
CA TYR A 163 4.56 9.64 16.94
C TYR A 163 4.36 9.26 18.40
N ARG A 164 3.88 10.16 19.26
CA ARG A 164 3.50 9.78 20.62
C ARG A 164 2.13 9.10 20.60
N HIS A 165 2.14 7.81 20.84
CA HIS A 165 0.92 7.03 21.10
C HIS A 165 0.36 7.41 22.46
N SER A 166 -0.56 8.34 22.52
CA SER A 166 -1.25 8.69 23.75
C SER A 166 -2.65 8.08 23.88
N GLN A 167 -3.07 7.26 22.91
CA GLN A 167 -4.42 6.69 22.93
C GLN A 167 -4.42 5.24 22.46
N SER A 168 -5.14 4.37 23.18
CA SER A 168 -5.58 3.07 22.73
C SER A 168 -6.54 3.24 21.56
N GLY A 169 -6.19 2.74 20.38
CA GLY A 169 -7.00 2.83 19.17
C GLY A 169 -6.20 2.42 17.93
N PRO A 170 -6.84 2.32 16.76
CA PRO A 170 -6.18 2.00 15.52
C PRO A 170 -5.04 2.97 15.22
N TRP A 171 -3.98 2.50 14.60
CA TRP A 171 -2.88 3.32 14.11
C TRP A 171 -3.42 4.36 13.12
N PRO A 172 -3.18 5.67 13.32
CA PRO A 172 -3.92 6.73 12.63
C PRO A 172 -3.54 6.95 11.17
N GLY A 173 -2.88 6.04 10.53
CA GLY A 173 -2.58 6.16 9.11
C GLY A 173 -1.63 5.08 8.62
N VAL A 174 -1.46 5.03 7.31
CA VAL A 174 -0.63 4.03 6.62
C VAL A 174 0.88 4.19 6.89
N GLY A 175 1.29 5.23 7.62
CA GLY A 175 2.62 5.41 8.17
C GLY A 175 3.73 5.40 7.13
N ASP A 176 4.50 4.33 7.13
CA ASP A 176 5.65 4.07 6.26
C ASP A 176 5.28 3.46 4.89
N TRP A 177 3.97 3.27 4.60
CA TRP A 177 3.52 2.87 3.27
C TRP A 177 3.38 4.12 2.39
N SER A 178 4.43 4.44 1.65
CA SER A 178 4.65 5.72 0.98
C SER A 178 4.28 5.74 -0.51
N THR A 179 3.84 4.60 -1.05
CA THR A 179 3.62 4.46 -2.51
C THR A 179 2.39 3.62 -2.79
N VAL A 180 1.62 4.00 -3.82
CA VAL A 180 0.54 3.18 -4.36
C VAL A 180 1.08 1.83 -4.76
N SER A 181 0.60 0.77 -4.09
CA SER A 181 1.11 -0.58 -4.30
C SER A 181 0.20 -1.63 -3.67
N THR A 182 0.43 -2.88 -4.01
CA THR A 182 -0.28 -4.03 -3.46
C THR A 182 0.70 -4.93 -2.72
N ALA A 183 0.39 -5.22 -1.46
CA ALA A 183 1.06 -6.23 -0.66
C ALA A 183 0.29 -7.55 -0.80
N TRP A 184 0.83 -8.51 -1.53
CA TRP A 184 0.30 -9.86 -1.62
C TRP A 184 0.73 -10.65 -0.39
N LEU A 185 -0.25 -11.04 0.41
CA LEU A 185 -0.07 -11.80 1.64
C LEU A 185 -0.13 -13.30 1.39
N ARG A 186 -0.81 -13.68 0.32
CA ARG A 186 -0.97 -15.03 -0.20
C ARG A 186 -1.00 -14.96 -1.72
N ILE A 187 -0.72 -16.08 -2.37
CA ILE A 187 -0.88 -16.20 -3.81
C ILE A 187 -2.29 -16.75 -4.08
N PRO A 188 -3.19 -15.96 -4.71
CA PRO A 188 -4.52 -16.43 -5.04
C PRO A 188 -4.49 -17.42 -6.20
N GLU A 189 -5.62 -18.06 -6.46
CA GLU A 189 -5.83 -18.78 -7.72
C GLU A 189 -5.69 -17.82 -8.91
N ARG A 190 -5.23 -18.32 -10.05
CA ARG A 190 -5.02 -17.53 -11.30
C ARG A 190 -4.06 -16.35 -11.11
N PHE A 191 -2.96 -16.60 -10.40
CA PHE A 191 -1.88 -15.64 -10.24
C PHE A 191 -0.70 -16.05 -11.11
N GLU A 192 -0.29 -15.19 -12.04
CA GLU A 192 0.77 -15.49 -13.00
C GLU A 192 1.79 -14.35 -13.05
N ILE A 193 3.07 -14.72 -13.00
CA ILE A 193 4.18 -13.79 -13.14
C ILE A 193 4.87 -14.06 -14.47
N ARG A 194 5.01 -13.01 -15.30
CA ARG A 194 5.69 -13.08 -16.60
C ARG A 194 6.83 -12.08 -16.65
N PRO A 195 8.01 -12.44 -17.14
CA PRO A 195 9.06 -11.47 -17.42
C PRO A 195 8.55 -10.37 -18.36
N THR A 196 8.81 -9.13 -18.03
CA THR A 196 8.53 -8.03 -18.96
C THR A 196 9.61 -8.02 -20.03
N ALA A 197 9.22 -7.98 -21.31
CA ALA A 197 10.19 -7.87 -22.39
C ALA A 197 11.03 -6.60 -22.20
N PRO A 198 12.36 -6.67 -22.44
CA PRO A 198 13.21 -5.50 -22.32
C PRO A 198 12.69 -4.42 -23.29
N VAL A 199 12.52 -3.20 -22.78
CA VAL A 199 12.19 -2.04 -23.62
C VAL A 199 13.37 -1.82 -24.56
N ARG A 200 13.18 -2.11 -25.85
CA ARG A 200 14.17 -1.75 -26.86
C ARG A 200 14.30 -0.23 -26.89
N ARG A 201 15.42 0.27 -26.41
CA ARG A 201 15.77 1.68 -26.53
C ARG A 201 16.18 2.00 -27.96
#